data_456565ad1aea81cb01064ae81735f202
#
_entry.id   456565ad1aea81cb01064ae81735f202
#
_cell.length_a   1.000
_cell.length_b   1.000
_cell.length_c   1.000
_cell.angle_alpha   90.00
_cell.angle_beta   90.00
_cell.angle_gamma   90.00
#
_symmetry.space_group_name_H-M   'P 1'
#
loop_
_entity.id
_entity.type
_entity.pdbx_description
1 polymer ?
#
loop_
_entity_poly.entity_id
_entity_poly.type
_entity_poly.pdbx_seq_one_letter_code
_entity_poly.pdbx_strand_id
1 'polypeptide(L)'
;DCVDLIRGIREISGVETITMTTNGVLLGNYGKQLKEVGVDGVNISLDTLNPEEFYKITGKRELQEVLAGIRAAKTAGLPVKLNAVNRKELDPIPLVRYAQEENLPLRFIEMMPVGYGKKYVGRSNEELRETLAAVCGKAECMTNREELSRMGSGPAVYYQFSDLKVPVGFISAIHGKFCDTCNRVRLTAEGYLK
;
A
#
# COMPACT_ATOMS: atom_id res chain seq x y z
N ASP A 1 12.17 -20.36 -5.92
CA ASP A 1 11.62 -19.51 -4.88
C ASP A 1 11.16 -18.15 -5.43
N CYS A 2 10.73 -17.21 -4.58
CA CYS A 2 10.25 -15.90 -5.02
C CYS A 2 11.36 -15.05 -5.66
N VAL A 3 12.58 -15.13 -5.14
CA VAL A 3 13.75 -14.36 -5.64
C VAL A 3 14.14 -14.84 -7.03
N ASP A 4 14.14 -16.16 -7.27
CA ASP A 4 14.47 -16.73 -8.58
C ASP A 4 13.38 -16.41 -9.62
N LEU A 5 12.11 -16.42 -9.20
CA LEU A 5 10.99 -16.00 -10.07
C LEU A 5 11.16 -14.54 -10.52
N ILE A 6 11.47 -13.64 -9.58
CA ILE A 6 11.67 -12.21 -9.89
C ILE A 6 12.88 -12.03 -10.81
N ARG A 7 13.98 -12.74 -10.56
CA ARG A 7 15.15 -12.72 -11.44
C ARG A 7 14.78 -13.11 -12.87
N GLY A 8 14.03 -14.21 -13.05
CA GLY A 8 13.57 -14.63 -14.37
C GLY A 8 12.62 -13.62 -15.03
N ILE A 9 11.71 -13.00 -14.27
CA ILE A 9 10.83 -11.95 -14.80
C ILE A 9 11.65 -10.73 -15.25
N ARG A 10 12.69 -10.34 -14.52
CA ARG A 10 13.55 -9.21 -14.89
C ARG A 10 14.30 -9.42 -16.20
N GLU A 11 14.58 -10.65 -16.59
CA GLU A 11 15.22 -11.00 -17.87
C GLU A 11 14.28 -10.88 -19.09
N ILE A 12 12.96 -10.78 -18.86
CA ILE A 12 11.98 -10.66 -19.95
C ILE A 12 12.06 -9.26 -20.54
N SER A 13 12.34 -9.18 -21.84
CA SER A 13 12.35 -7.92 -22.59
C SER A 13 10.98 -7.24 -22.52
N GLY A 14 10.96 -5.94 -22.20
CA GLY A 14 9.74 -5.13 -22.07
C GLY A 14 9.17 -5.05 -20.65
N VAL A 15 9.71 -5.81 -19.68
CA VAL A 15 9.39 -5.61 -18.27
C VAL A 15 10.16 -4.41 -17.72
N GLU A 16 9.48 -3.27 -17.60
CA GLU A 16 10.08 -2.02 -17.13
C GLU A 16 10.14 -1.93 -15.61
N THR A 17 9.08 -2.34 -14.91
CA THR A 17 8.94 -2.18 -13.46
C THR A 17 8.42 -3.46 -12.81
N ILE A 18 9.08 -3.88 -11.75
CA ILE A 18 8.65 -5.00 -10.90
C ILE A 18 8.35 -4.46 -9.51
N THR A 19 7.10 -4.51 -9.11
CA THR A 19 6.70 -4.19 -7.73
C THR A 19 6.01 -5.39 -7.09
N MET A 20 6.14 -5.51 -5.78
CA MET A 20 5.47 -6.59 -5.06
C MET A 20 4.62 -6.04 -3.91
N THR A 21 3.57 -6.78 -3.55
CA THR A 21 2.78 -6.54 -2.35
C THR A 21 3.04 -7.66 -1.36
N THR A 22 3.29 -7.31 -0.11
CA THR A 22 3.66 -8.24 0.96
C THR A 22 3.06 -7.81 2.29
N ASN A 23 2.96 -8.74 3.25
CA ASN A 23 2.69 -8.42 4.65
C ASN A 23 3.92 -7.85 5.39
N GLY A 24 5.10 -7.86 4.78
CA GLY A 24 6.31 -7.25 5.33
C GLY A 24 7.12 -8.11 6.31
N VAL A 25 6.56 -9.18 6.86
CA VAL A 25 7.17 -9.99 7.93
C VAL A 25 8.56 -10.54 7.55
N LEU A 26 8.72 -10.98 6.31
CA LEU A 26 9.96 -11.61 5.83
C LEU A 26 10.94 -10.62 5.16
N LEU A 27 10.60 -9.34 5.07
CA LEU A 27 11.47 -8.35 4.41
C LEU A 27 12.81 -8.16 5.12
N GLY A 28 12.87 -8.42 6.43
CA GLY A 28 14.14 -8.45 7.17
C GLY A 28 15.16 -9.43 6.58
N ASN A 29 14.68 -10.56 6.09
CA ASN A 29 15.52 -11.64 5.53
C ASN A 29 15.77 -11.47 4.03
N TYR A 30 14.82 -10.91 3.29
CA TYR A 30 14.84 -10.91 1.83
C TYR A 30 15.03 -9.54 1.19
N GLY A 31 14.90 -8.44 1.94
CA GLY A 31 14.90 -7.08 1.39
C GLY A 31 16.11 -6.77 0.52
N LYS A 32 17.31 -7.15 0.96
CA LYS A 32 18.55 -6.96 0.19
C LYS A 32 18.53 -7.79 -1.11
N GLN A 33 18.19 -9.07 -1.04
CA GLN A 33 18.12 -9.95 -2.20
C GLN A 33 17.07 -9.49 -3.22
N LEU A 34 15.90 -9.02 -2.75
CA LEU A 34 14.86 -8.45 -3.61
C LEU A 34 15.35 -7.22 -4.36
N LYS A 35 16.12 -6.35 -3.70
CA LYS A 35 16.75 -5.21 -4.35
C LYS A 35 17.77 -5.64 -5.40
N GLU A 36 18.62 -6.60 -5.08
CA GLU A 36 19.66 -7.13 -5.98
C GLU A 36 19.09 -7.79 -7.24
N VAL A 37 17.95 -8.47 -7.14
CA VAL A 37 17.28 -9.08 -8.32
C VAL A 37 16.37 -8.12 -9.08
N GLY A 38 16.35 -6.84 -8.69
CA GLY A 38 15.72 -5.79 -9.46
C GLY A 38 14.27 -5.50 -9.10
N VAL A 39 13.83 -5.72 -7.85
CA VAL A 39 12.54 -5.19 -7.37
C VAL A 39 12.63 -3.66 -7.28
N ASP A 40 11.72 -2.97 -7.95
CA ASP A 40 11.68 -1.50 -8.03
C ASP A 40 10.89 -0.87 -6.87
N GLY A 41 10.08 -1.66 -6.17
CA GLY A 41 9.36 -1.18 -5.00
C GLY A 41 8.49 -2.25 -4.33
N VAL A 42 8.21 -2.01 -3.05
CA VAL A 42 7.36 -2.89 -2.24
C VAL A 42 6.17 -2.13 -1.67
N ASN A 43 4.99 -2.75 -1.74
CA ASN A 43 3.79 -2.28 -1.08
C ASN A 43 3.56 -3.16 0.14
N ILE A 44 3.60 -2.58 1.33
CA ILE A 44 3.44 -3.34 2.58
C ILE A 44 2.03 -3.13 3.11
N SER A 45 1.31 -4.23 3.34
CA SER A 45 -0.03 -4.20 3.92
C SER A 45 0.07 -4.00 5.43
N LEU A 46 -0.47 -2.87 5.92
CA LEU A 46 -0.48 -2.53 7.34
C LEU A 46 -1.70 -1.65 7.64
N ASP A 47 -2.69 -2.22 8.32
CA ASP A 47 -3.97 -1.55 8.58
C ASP A 47 -3.97 -0.76 9.89
N THR A 48 -3.16 -1.15 10.87
CA THR A 48 -3.09 -0.54 12.20
C THR A 48 -1.72 -0.73 12.86
N LEU A 49 -1.39 0.15 13.79
CA LEU A 49 -0.22 0.05 14.68
C LEU A 49 -0.59 -0.47 16.07
N ASN A 50 -1.88 -0.70 16.35
CA ASN A 50 -2.32 -1.29 17.61
C ASN A 50 -2.14 -2.82 17.56
N PRO A 51 -1.36 -3.43 18.46
CA PRO A 51 -1.08 -4.87 18.43
C PRO A 51 -2.32 -5.76 18.54
N GLU A 52 -3.32 -5.36 19.34
CA GLU A 52 -4.54 -6.15 19.51
C GLU A 52 -5.48 -6.05 18.30
N GLU A 53 -5.57 -4.89 17.66
CA GLU A 53 -6.28 -4.74 16.39
C GLU A 53 -5.57 -5.50 15.28
N PHE A 54 -4.25 -5.40 15.21
CA PHE A 54 -3.44 -6.16 14.26
C PHE A 54 -3.69 -7.67 14.40
N TYR A 55 -3.69 -8.17 15.63
CA TYR A 55 -4.01 -9.58 15.89
C TYR A 55 -5.44 -9.97 15.46
N LYS A 56 -6.43 -9.12 15.76
CA LYS A 56 -7.83 -9.35 15.33
C LYS A 56 -7.98 -9.42 13.80
N ILE A 57 -7.19 -8.61 13.06
CA ILE A 57 -7.25 -8.54 11.61
C ILE A 57 -6.48 -9.71 10.96
N THR A 58 -5.28 -9.99 11.43
CA THR A 58 -4.34 -10.91 10.78
C THR A 58 -4.33 -12.32 11.37
N GLY A 59 -4.81 -12.49 12.61
CA GLY A 59 -4.65 -13.71 13.38
C GLY A 59 -3.23 -13.96 13.87
N LYS A 60 -2.32 -12.97 13.74
CA LYS A 60 -0.89 -13.09 14.06
C LYS A 60 -0.42 -11.95 14.97
N ARG A 61 0.58 -12.22 15.80
CA ARG A 61 1.21 -11.22 16.68
C ARG A 61 2.56 -10.75 16.14
N GLU A 62 2.61 -10.50 14.83
CA GLU A 62 3.85 -10.22 14.07
C GLU A 62 3.97 -8.74 13.68
N LEU A 63 3.35 -7.81 14.42
CA LEU A 63 3.41 -6.38 14.11
C LEU A 63 4.86 -5.84 14.17
N GLN A 64 5.64 -6.29 15.16
CA GLN A 64 7.03 -5.83 15.29
C GLN A 64 7.92 -6.33 14.15
N GLU A 65 7.67 -7.53 13.66
CA GLU A 65 8.33 -8.10 12.48
C GLU A 65 7.99 -7.30 11.22
N VAL A 66 6.74 -6.88 11.05
CA VAL A 66 6.33 -6.00 9.94
C VAL A 66 7.07 -4.66 10.02
N LEU A 67 7.10 -4.01 11.19
CA LEU A 67 7.80 -2.74 11.39
C LEU A 67 9.32 -2.89 11.17
N ALA A 68 9.91 -3.98 11.63
CA ALA A 68 11.30 -4.31 11.34
C ALA A 68 11.54 -4.54 9.85
N GLY A 69 10.62 -5.22 9.16
CA GLY A 69 10.66 -5.44 7.72
C GLY A 69 10.59 -4.14 6.91
N ILE A 70 9.76 -3.17 7.34
CA ILE A 70 9.70 -1.84 6.73
C ILE A 70 11.08 -1.15 6.82
N ARG A 71 11.69 -1.14 8.01
CA ARG A 71 13.02 -0.55 8.21
C ARG A 71 14.10 -1.25 7.37
N ALA A 72 14.06 -2.58 7.32
CA ALA A 72 15.01 -3.37 6.54
C ALA A 72 14.89 -3.10 5.03
N ALA A 73 13.66 -3.01 4.50
CA ALA A 73 13.43 -2.66 3.09
C ALA A 73 13.98 -1.26 2.75
N LYS A 74 13.73 -0.27 3.62
CA LYS A 74 14.29 1.09 3.48
C LYS A 74 15.83 1.06 3.49
N THR A 75 16.42 0.35 4.44
CA THR A 75 17.89 0.21 4.54
C THR A 75 18.49 -0.47 3.30
N ALA A 76 17.77 -1.41 2.70
CA ALA A 76 18.17 -2.04 1.45
C ALA A 76 17.98 -1.13 0.21
N GLY A 77 17.45 0.08 0.36
CA GLY A 77 17.19 1.01 -0.73
C GLY A 77 15.99 0.62 -1.60
N LEU A 78 15.07 -0.19 -1.07
CA LEU A 78 13.79 -0.46 -1.72
C LEU A 78 12.81 0.69 -1.47
N PRO A 79 12.20 1.27 -2.52
CA PRO A 79 11.05 2.15 -2.35
C PRO A 79 9.90 1.42 -1.66
N VAL A 80 9.44 1.94 -0.52
CA VAL A 80 8.36 1.35 0.29
C VAL A 80 7.14 2.24 0.23
N LYS A 81 5.96 1.62 0.09
CA LYS A 81 4.64 2.26 0.25
C LYS A 81 3.80 1.41 1.19
N LEU A 82 3.00 2.07 2.03
CA LEU A 82 2.04 1.39 2.89
C LEU A 82 0.67 1.33 2.21
N ASN A 83 0.00 0.20 2.34
CA ASN A 83 -1.40 0.00 1.98
C ASN A 83 -2.19 -0.35 3.22
N ALA A 84 -3.27 0.35 3.46
CA ALA A 84 -4.20 0.08 4.54
C ALA A 84 -5.62 -0.06 3.99
N VAL A 85 -6.37 -1.05 4.44
CA VAL A 85 -7.80 -1.13 4.14
C VAL A 85 -8.54 -0.11 4.99
N ASN A 86 -9.35 0.72 4.35
CA ASN A 86 -10.16 1.74 5.03
C ASN A 86 -11.31 1.07 5.79
N ARG A 87 -11.06 0.75 7.06
CA ARG A 87 -12.00 0.10 7.96
C ARG A 87 -12.59 1.15 8.92
N LYS A 88 -13.91 1.14 9.08
CA LYS A 88 -14.63 2.13 9.90
C LYS A 88 -14.26 2.05 11.39
N GLU A 89 -13.96 0.85 11.86
CA GLU A 89 -13.60 0.56 13.24
C GLU A 89 -12.17 0.95 13.63
N LEU A 90 -11.31 1.30 12.66
CA LEU A 90 -9.92 1.68 12.93
C LEU A 90 -9.73 3.19 12.92
N ASP A 91 -8.92 3.69 13.85
CA ASP A 91 -8.42 5.06 13.82
C ASP A 91 -7.26 5.17 12.80
N PRO A 92 -7.39 5.96 11.72
CA PRO A 92 -6.34 6.12 10.72
C PRO A 92 -5.18 6.99 11.18
N ILE A 93 -5.37 7.84 12.19
CA ILE A 93 -4.41 8.89 12.57
C ILE A 93 -3.05 8.33 13.01
N PRO A 94 -2.97 7.30 13.87
CA PRO A 94 -1.68 6.73 14.26
C PRO A 94 -0.87 6.24 13.05
N LEU A 95 -1.54 5.58 12.09
CA LEU A 95 -0.89 5.07 10.89
C LEU A 95 -0.42 6.21 9.96
N VAL A 96 -1.23 7.28 9.81
CA VAL A 96 -0.83 8.47 9.06
C VAL A 96 0.41 9.10 9.69
N ARG A 97 0.43 9.30 11.01
CA ARG A 97 1.60 9.86 11.72
C ARG A 97 2.85 9.02 11.52
N TYR A 98 2.74 7.71 11.70
CA TYR A 98 3.85 6.79 11.44
C TYR A 98 4.39 6.91 10.00
N ALA A 99 3.49 6.97 9.01
CA ALA A 99 3.88 7.13 7.61
C ALA A 99 4.63 8.46 7.38
N GLN A 100 4.24 9.55 8.05
CA GLN A 100 4.92 10.84 8.00
C GLN A 100 6.31 10.79 8.66
N GLU A 101 6.42 10.19 9.84
CA GLU A 101 7.69 10.01 10.57
C GLU A 101 8.69 9.19 9.76
N GLU A 102 8.21 8.12 9.15
CA GLU A 102 9.02 7.23 8.32
C GLU A 102 9.22 7.74 6.88
N ASN A 103 8.60 8.86 6.50
CA ASN A 103 8.61 9.41 5.14
C ASN A 103 8.15 8.39 4.09
N LEU A 104 7.01 7.73 4.35
CA LEU A 104 6.42 6.68 3.51
C LEU A 104 5.11 7.13 2.90
N PRO A 105 4.90 6.98 1.58
CA PRO A 105 3.58 7.12 0.99
C PRO A 105 2.61 6.09 1.57
N LEU A 106 1.46 6.56 2.05
CA LEU A 106 0.38 5.73 2.58
C LEU A 106 -0.81 5.77 1.62
N ARG A 107 -1.40 4.60 1.35
CA ARG A 107 -2.62 4.49 0.52
C ARG A 107 -3.71 3.78 1.30
N PHE A 108 -4.88 4.39 1.37
CA PHE A 108 -6.09 3.76 1.87
C PHE A 108 -6.89 3.14 0.74
N ILE A 109 -7.33 1.91 0.94
CA ILE A 109 -8.09 1.12 -0.04
C ILE A 109 -9.49 0.91 0.52
N GLU A 110 -10.53 1.30 -0.22
CA GLU A 110 -11.90 1.00 0.16
C GLU A 110 -12.11 -0.50 0.32
N MET A 111 -12.78 -0.87 1.42
CA MET A 111 -13.12 -2.26 1.68
C MET A 111 -14.20 -2.73 0.71
N MET A 112 -13.86 -3.68 -0.15
CA MET A 112 -14.84 -4.28 -1.07
C MET A 112 -15.69 -5.34 -0.35
N PRO A 113 -17.02 -5.42 -0.63
CA PRO A 113 -17.92 -6.41 -0.04
C PRO A 113 -17.76 -7.79 -0.69
N VAL A 114 -16.52 -8.30 -0.74
CA VAL A 114 -16.17 -9.62 -1.29
C VAL A 114 -15.58 -10.51 -0.21
N GLY A 115 -15.89 -11.81 -0.24
CA GLY A 115 -15.39 -12.75 0.76
C GLY A 115 -15.74 -12.31 2.19
N TYR A 116 -14.73 -12.24 3.06
CA TYR A 116 -14.88 -11.76 4.44
C TYR A 116 -15.30 -10.30 4.54
N GLY A 117 -15.00 -9.47 3.55
CA GLY A 117 -15.38 -8.05 3.52
C GLY A 117 -16.89 -7.81 3.57
N LYS A 118 -17.73 -8.81 3.17
CA LYS A 118 -19.19 -8.73 3.27
C LYS A 118 -19.72 -8.55 4.71
N LYS A 119 -18.93 -8.90 5.72
CA LYS A 119 -19.30 -8.81 7.14
C LYS A 119 -19.01 -7.45 7.77
N TYR A 120 -18.33 -6.57 7.07
CA TYR A 120 -17.90 -5.29 7.59
C TYR A 120 -18.59 -4.14 6.85
N VAL A 121 -18.91 -3.09 7.60
CA VAL A 121 -19.37 -1.84 7.03
C VAL A 121 -18.13 -1.00 6.67
N GLY A 122 -17.90 -0.82 5.37
CA GLY A 122 -16.82 0.05 4.90
C GLY A 122 -17.16 1.52 5.15
N ARG A 123 -16.12 2.33 5.34
CA ARG A 123 -16.17 3.80 5.26
C ARG A 123 -15.74 4.19 3.85
N SER A 124 -16.40 5.18 3.22
CA SER A 124 -15.94 5.70 1.94
C SER A 124 -14.58 6.41 2.09
N ASN A 125 -13.81 6.47 1.02
CA ASN A 125 -12.57 7.24 1.03
C ASN A 125 -12.82 8.74 1.13
N GLU A 126 -13.99 9.23 0.75
CA GLU A 126 -14.39 10.61 0.94
C GLU A 126 -14.59 10.95 2.42
N GLU A 127 -15.37 10.14 3.15
CA GLU A 127 -15.52 10.27 4.61
C GLU A 127 -14.17 10.17 5.33
N LEU A 128 -13.27 9.29 4.89
CA LEU A 128 -11.93 9.19 5.46
C LEU A 128 -11.12 10.46 5.19
N ARG A 129 -11.16 11.00 3.98
CA ARG A 129 -10.46 12.23 3.60
C ARG A 129 -10.92 13.41 4.43
N GLU A 130 -12.24 13.55 4.66
CA GLU A 130 -12.80 14.57 5.55
C GLU A 130 -12.33 14.41 7.00
N THR A 131 -12.31 13.16 7.50
CA THR A 131 -11.78 12.84 8.83
C THR A 131 -10.31 13.26 8.95
N LEU A 132 -9.49 12.96 7.94
CA LEU A 132 -8.09 13.36 7.92
C LEU A 132 -7.92 14.87 7.78
N ALA A 133 -8.74 15.52 6.98
CA ALA A 133 -8.67 16.97 6.79
C ALA A 133 -8.97 17.74 8.09
N ALA A 134 -9.84 17.22 8.94
CA ALA A 134 -10.13 17.82 10.25
C ALA A 134 -8.92 17.80 11.22
N VAL A 135 -7.95 16.88 11.01
CA VAL A 135 -6.79 16.70 11.90
C VAL A 135 -5.48 17.10 11.24
N CYS A 136 -5.37 16.93 9.94
CA CYS A 136 -4.12 17.10 9.16
C CYS A 136 -4.16 18.32 8.22
N GLY A 137 -5.17 19.17 8.37
CA GLY A 137 -5.34 20.39 7.57
C GLY A 137 -5.95 20.12 6.18
N LYS A 138 -6.04 21.19 5.39
CA LYS A 138 -6.71 21.20 4.09
C LYS A 138 -6.10 20.16 3.13
N ALA A 139 -6.97 19.36 2.49
CA ALA A 139 -6.60 18.39 1.50
C ALA A 139 -6.69 18.98 0.07
N GLU A 140 -5.62 18.93 -0.68
CA GLU A 140 -5.57 19.34 -2.09
C GLU A 140 -5.22 18.16 -2.96
N CYS A 141 -6.02 17.93 -4.02
CA CYS A 141 -5.77 16.85 -4.96
C CYS A 141 -4.50 17.14 -5.76
N MET A 142 -3.59 16.17 -5.81
CA MET A 142 -2.37 16.28 -6.60
C MET A 142 -2.68 16.09 -8.08
N THR A 143 -2.24 17.04 -8.91
CA THR A 143 -2.43 17.02 -10.36
C THR A 143 -1.10 17.03 -11.13
N ASN A 144 0.01 17.28 -10.45
CA ASN A 144 1.34 17.31 -11.07
C ASN A 144 1.74 15.90 -11.51
N ARG A 145 1.85 15.70 -12.82
CA ARG A 145 2.18 14.39 -13.44
C ARG A 145 3.55 13.86 -13.03
N GLU A 146 4.53 14.73 -12.85
CA GLU A 146 5.89 14.31 -12.46
C GLU A 146 5.92 13.78 -11.04
N GLU A 147 5.24 14.44 -10.11
CA GLU A 147 5.12 13.97 -8.71
C GLU A 147 4.31 12.67 -8.64
N LEU A 148 3.19 12.59 -9.38
CA LEU A 148 2.35 11.39 -9.45
C LEU A 148 3.10 10.20 -10.04
N SER A 149 3.98 10.40 -11.03
CA SER A 149 4.77 9.31 -11.62
C SER A 149 5.67 8.64 -10.59
N ARG A 150 6.21 9.40 -9.65
CA ARG A 150 7.00 8.89 -8.51
C ARG A 150 6.17 8.04 -7.54
N MET A 151 4.83 8.27 -7.53
CA MET A 151 3.90 7.47 -6.73
C MET A 151 3.48 6.16 -7.41
N GLY A 152 3.93 5.93 -8.67
CA GLY A 152 3.68 4.74 -9.47
C GLY A 152 2.37 4.77 -10.27
N SER A 153 2.15 3.78 -11.11
CA SER A 153 1.06 3.69 -12.10
C SER A 153 -0.26 3.08 -11.57
N GLY A 154 -0.44 3.03 -10.25
CA GLY A 154 -1.67 2.45 -9.66
C GLY A 154 -2.88 3.40 -9.71
N PRO A 155 -4.09 2.91 -9.38
CA PRO A 155 -5.34 3.68 -9.45
C PRO A 155 -5.55 4.62 -8.26
N ALA A 156 -4.53 4.89 -7.45
CA ALA A 156 -4.64 5.77 -6.30
C ALA A 156 -4.70 7.23 -6.73
N VAL A 157 -5.68 7.96 -6.20
CA VAL A 157 -5.73 9.42 -6.25
C VAL A 157 -5.04 9.96 -5.00
N TYR A 158 -4.04 10.81 -5.17
CA TYR A 158 -3.25 11.35 -4.07
C TYR A 158 -3.69 12.76 -3.68
N TYR A 159 -3.68 13.01 -2.37
CA TYR A 159 -3.97 14.32 -1.78
C TYR A 159 -2.79 14.75 -0.90
N GLN A 160 -2.40 16.00 -1.07
CA GLN A 160 -1.50 16.67 -0.13
C GLN A 160 -2.34 17.36 0.94
N PHE A 161 -2.08 17.03 2.20
CA PHE A 161 -2.66 17.73 3.34
C PHE A 161 -1.69 18.79 3.82
N SER A 162 -2.19 19.97 4.24
CA SER A 162 -1.34 21.13 4.56
C SER A 162 -0.35 20.86 5.69
N ASP A 163 -0.69 20.00 6.64
CA ASP A 163 0.13 19.69 7.81
C ASP A 163 0.94 18.39 7.65
N LEU A 164 0.87 17.76 6.48
CA LEU A 164 1.61 16.54 6.19
C LEU A 164 2.73 16.79 5.16
N LYS A 165 3.85 16.10 5.32
CA LYS A 165 5.00 16.17 4.40
C LYS A 165 4.84 15.21 3.22
N VAL A 166 4.23 14.04 3.47
CA VAL A 166 4.05 12.98 2.49
C VAL A 166 2.59 12.87 2.12
N PRO A 167 2.24 12.80 0.83
CA PRO A 167 0.85 12.72 0.40
C PRO A 167 0.21 11.40 0.81
N VAL A 168 -1.12 11.44 0.95
CA VAL A 168 -1.95 10.26 1.22
C VAL A 168 -2.74 9.90 -0.04
N GLY A 169 -2.67 8.64 -0.44
CA GLY A 169 -3.39 8.10 -1.58
C GLY A 169 -4.70 7.41 -1.19
N PHE A 170 -5.67 7.44 -2.08
CA PHE A 170 -6.96 6.80 -1.91
C PHE A 170 -7.29 5.93 -3.13
N ILE A 171 -7.60 4.65 -2.91
CA ILE A 171 -8.03 3.71 -3.93
C ILE A 171 -9.51 3.42 -3.69
N SER A 172 -10.38 4.09 -4.45
CA SER A 172 -11.84 3.99 -4.30
C SER A 172 -12.39 2.88 -5.18
N ALA A 173 -12.30 1.65 -4.68
CA ALA A 173 -12.68 0.45 -5.42
C ALA A 173 -14.20 0.33 -5.64
N ILE A 174 -15.02 0.98 -4.81
CA ILE A 174 -16.49 0.94 -4.88
C ILE A 174 -17.03 2.23 -5.51
N HIS A 175 -16.66 3.37 -4.95
CA HIS A 175 -17.23 4.67 -5.32
C HIS A 175 -16.50 5.33 -6.50
N GLY A 176 -15.24 4.96 -6.78
CA GLY A 176 -14.42 5.56 -7.83
C GLY A 176 -14.41 4.82 -9.17
N LYS A 177 -14.98 3.62 -9.26
CA LYS A 177 -15.12 2.75 -10.47
C LYS A 177 -14.01 2.92 -11.51
N PHE A 178 -12.76 2.63 -11.12
CA PHE A 178 -11.61 2.74 -12.03
C PHE A 178 -11.48 1.55 -13.03
N CYS A 179 -12.48 0.66 -13.08
CA CYS A 179 -12.46 -0.52 -13.94
C CYS A 179 -12.34 -0.16 -15.42
N ASP A 180 -13.03 0.89 -15.85
CA ASP A 180 -13.06 1.32 -17.26
C ASP A 180 -11.72 1.87 -17.77
N THR A 181 -10.84 2.29 -16.83
CA THR A 181 -9.49 2.79 -17.13
C THR A 181 -8.40 1.80 -16.72
N CYS A 182 -8.79 0.60 -16.27
CA CYS A 182 -7.86 -0.40 -15.77
C CYS A 182 -7.17 -1.14 -16.92
N ASN A 183 -5.85 -1.03 -17.00
CA ASN A 183 -4.98 -1.71 -17.95
C ASN A 183 -4.31 -2.97 -17.36
N ARG A 184 -4.89 -3.54 -16.28
CA ARG A 184 -4.27 -4.65 -15.57
C ARG A 184 -4.79 -6.00 -16.03
N VAL A 185 -3.88 -6.94 -16.16
CA VAL A 185 -4.15 -8.36 -16.35
C VAL A 185 -3.64 -9.11 -15.12
N ARG A 186 -4.34 -10.12 -14.69
CA ARG A 186 -3.94 -10.97 -13.57
C ARG A 186 -3.64 -12.38 -14.06
N LEU A 187 -2.45 -12.86 -13.77
CA LEU A 187 -2.12 -14.27 -13.88
C LEU A 187 -2.43 -14.95 -12.53
N THR A 188 -3.25 -16.00 -12.56
CA THR A 188 -3.56 -16.78 -11.35
C THR A 188 -2.44 -17.79 -11.06
N ALA A 189 -2.45 -18.37 -9.84
CA ALA A 189 -1.49 -19.41 -9.47
C ALA A 189 -1.61 -20.67 -10.34
N GLU A 190 -2.79 -20.91 -10.93
CA GLU A 190 -3.06 -22.01 -11.85
C GLU A 190 -2.68 -21.69 -13.31
N GLY A 191 -2.16 -20.47 -13.58
CA GLY A 191 -1.73 -20.05 -14.92
C GLY A 191 -2.80 -19.43 -15.80
N TYR A 192 -3.98 -19.10 -15.28
CA TYR A 192 -5.04 -18.43 -16.04
C TYR A 192 -4.90 -16.91 -16.04
N LEU A 193 -5.15 -16.29 -17.19
CA LEU A 193 -5.29 -14.84 -17.30
C LEU A 193 -6.72 -14.41 -16.95
N LYS A 194 -6.85 -13.34 -16.17
CA LYS A 194 -8.12 -12.69 -15.81
C LYS A 194 -8.02 -11.20 -16.03
#